data_a2620ca4bbedeb50b51869fbc2e37550
#
_entry.id   a2620ca4bbedeb50b51869fbc2e37550
#
_cell.length_a   1.000
_cell.length_b   1.000
_cell.length_c   1.000
_cell.angle_alpha   90.00
_cell.angle_beta   90.00
_cell.angle_gamma   90.00
#
_symmetry.space_group_name_H-M   'P 1'
#
loop_
_entity.id
_entity.type
_entity.pdbx_description
1 polymer ?
#
loop_
_entity_poly.entity_id
_entity_poly.type
_entity_poly.pdbx_seq_one_letter_code
_entity_poly.pdbx_strand_id
1 'polypeptide(L)'
;LNHGYTTMTGRGCPYRCTFCDNNSSILMYRKNGIKQKWTRRHSPERVVDEILWAQKRYEIKHVRFNDEDFSYNKEWIRQFCALYKERVGIPYFAWVYPNTIDTEIAEILAESGCDSVEMGIQSGSEHLRVDIMHRKTSDAQILKAMEALRNSGIRVTVDIIIGLPSETKNDLDRTVDLVRKAR
;
A
#
# COMPACT_ATOMS: atom_id res chain seq x y z
N LEU A 1 2.98 26.00 -3.27
CA LEU A 1 2.09 25.03 -3.93
C LEU A 1 2.87 23.74 -4.10
N ASN A 2 2.38 22.62 -3.48
CA ASN A 2 2.98 21.31 -3.68
C ASN A 2 2.80 20.92 -5.16
N HIS A 3 3.88 20.76 -5.89
CA HIS A 3 3.90 20.28 -7.28
C HIS A 3 3.68 18.76 -7.35
N GLY A 4 2.72 18.25 -6.57
CA GLY A 4 2.37 16.84 -6.49
C GLY A 4 1.19 16.51 -7.41
N TYR A 5 1.26 15.37 -8.09
CA TYR A 5 0.18 14.78 -8.86
C TYR A 5 -0.37 13.55 -8.14
N THR A 6 -1.66 13.54 -7.85
CA THR A 6 -2.31 12.41 -7.19
C THR A 6 -3.15 11.63 -8.20
N THR A 7 -2.94 10.32 -8.28
CA THR A 7 -3.70 9.42 -9.15
C THR A 7 -3.90 8.06 -8.49
N MET A 8 -4.61 7.17 -9.17
CA MET A 8 -4.82 5.78 -8.79
C MET A 8 -4.54 4.86 -9.98
N THR A 9 -3.79 3.80 -9.77
CA THR A 9 -3.55 2.81 -10.81
C THR A 9 -4.70 1.83 -10.97
N GLY A 10 -5.53 1.72 -9.94
CA GLY A 10 -6.65 0.78 -9.90
C GLY A 10 -7.67 1.12 -8.83
N ARG A 11 -8.59 0.20 -8.63
CA ARG A 11 -9.65 0.31 -7.61
C ARG A 11 -9.90 -1.04 -6.96
N GLY A 12 -10.24 -0.99 -5.67
CA GLY A 12 -10.59 -2.13 -4.85
C GLY A 12 -9.37 -2.85 -4.30
N CYS A 13 -9.54 -3.40 -3.10
CA CYS A 13 -8.53 -4.15 -2.36
C CYS A 13 -8.90 -5.63 -2.34
N PRO A 14 -7.93 -6.57 -2.45
CA PRO A 14 -8.22 -8.01 -2.38
C PRO A 14 -8.56 -8.47 -0.96
N TYR A 15 -8.22 -7.67 0.05
CA TYR A 15 -8.42 -7.99 1.47
C TYR A 15 -9.81 -7.59 1.97
N ARG A 16 -10.19 -8.15 3.13
CA ARG A 16 -11.51 -7.93 3.75
C ARG A 16 -11.39 -7.55 5.22
N CYS A 17 -10.56 -6.56 5.49
CA CYS A 17 -10.41 -6.07 6.86
C CYS A 17 -11.74 -5.52 7.38
N THR A 18 -12.12 -5.88 8.60
CA THR A 18 -13.45 -5.56 9.18
C THR A 18 -13.68 -4.08 9.40
N PHE A 19 -12.62 -3.32 9.64
CA PHE A 19 -12.67 -1.87 9.87
C PHE A 19 -12.72 -1.04 8.58
N CYS A 20 -12.49 -1.69 7.41
CA CYS A 20 -12.33 -0.99 6.14
C CYS A 20 -13.66 -0.90 5.38
N ASP A 21 -13.97 0.27 4.84
CA ASP A 21 -15.15 0.53 4.02
C ASP A 21 -15.16 -0.28 2.70
N ASN A 22 -14.02 -0.68 2.18
CA ASN A 22 -13.91 -1.61 1.05
C ASN A 22 -14.71 -2.91 1.30
N ASN A 23 -14.69 -3.45 2.52
CA ASN A 23 -15.45 -4.64 2.87
C ASN A 23 -16.96 -4.38 2.80
N SER A 24 -17.43 -3.27 3.36
CA SER A 24 -18.83 -2.85 3.31
C SER A 24 -19.29 -2.59 1.87
N SER A 25 -18.46 -1.95 1.08
CA SER A 25 -18.72 -1.67 -0.34
C SER A 25 -18.86 -2.97 -1.15
N ILE A 26 -17.99 -3.97 -0.95
CA ILE A 26 -18.11 -5.28 -1.60
C ILE A 26 -19.44 -5.95 -1.26
N LEU A 27 -19.84 -5.92 0.02
CA LEU A 27 -21.11 -6.50 0.47
C LEU A 27 -22.31 -5.80 -0.17
N MET A 28 -22.27 -4.46 -0.23
CA MET A 28 -23.30 -3.66 -0.88
C MET A 28 -23.42 -3.99 -2.37
N TYR A 29 -22.31 -4.08 -3.10
CA TYR A 29 -22.30 -4.45 -4.53
C TYR A 29 -22.92 -5.83 -4.75
N ARG A 30 -22.52 -6.82 -3.93
CA ARG A 30 -23.08 -8.18 -4.01
C ARG A 30 -24.57 -8.23 -3.74
N LYS A 31 -25.02 -7.51 -2.70
CA LYS A 31 -26.44 -7.41 -2.33
C LYS A 31 -27.29 -6.82 -3.46
N ASN A 32 -26.73 -5.91 -4.26
CA ASN A 32 -27.38 -5.30 -5.42
C ASN A 32 -27.13 -6.07 -6.74
N GLY A 33 -26.66 -7.31 -6.67
CA GLY A 33 -26.49 -8.17 -7.85
C GLY A 33 -25.35 -7.77 -8.77
N ILE A 34 -24.47 -6.87 -8.36
CA ILE A 34 -23.34 -6.43 -9.18
C ILE A 34 -22.25 -7.52 -9.16
N LYS A 35 -22.03 -8.16 -10.31
CA LYS A 35 -21.09 -9.28 -10.48
C LYS A 35 -19.68 -8.86 -10.97
N GLN A 36 -19.38 -7.57 -11.01
CA GLN A 36 -18.09 -7.10 -11.49
C GLN A 36 -16.93 -7.55 -10.57
N LYS A 37 -15.76 -7.78 -11.17
CA LYS A 37 -14.53 -8.02 -10.42
C LYS A 37 -14.25 -6.80 -9.53
N TRP A 38 -14.07 -7.03 -8.24
CA TRP A 38 -13.87 -5.94 -7.28
C TRP A 38 -12.55 -5.21 -7.51
N THR A 39 -11.44 -5.96 -7.58
CA THR A 39 -10.13 -5.40 -7.89
C THR A 39 -9.97 -5.22 -9.40
N ARG A 40 -9.73 -3.99 -9.81
CA ARG A 40 -9.51 -3.61 -11.22
C ARG A 40 -8.31 -2.69 -11.29
N ARG A 41 -7.47 -2.86 -12.29
CA ARG A 41 -6.27 -2.06 -12.47
C ARG A 41 -6.10 -1.68 -13.93
N HIS A 42 -5.66 -0.47 -14.19
CA HIS A 42 -5.23 -0.02 -15.52
C HIS A 42 -3.94 -0.76 -15.93
N SER A 43 -3.66 -0.83 -17.22
CA SER A 43 -2.36 -1.33 -17.66
C SER A 43 -1.25 -0.37 -17.25
N PRO A 44 0.00 -0.85 -17.08
CA PRO A 44 1.15 -0.01 -16.76
C PRO A 44 1.30 1.16 -17.73
N GLU A 45 1.14 0.91 -19.04
CA GLU A 45 1.25 1.91 -20.11
C GLU A 45 0.22 3.02 -19.93
N ARG A 46 -1.05 2.65 -19.64
CA ARG A 46 -2.12 3.62 -19.42
C ARG A 46 -1.81 4.58 -18.28
N VAL A 47 -1.26 4.05 -17.16
CA VAL A 47 -0.90 4.87 -16.00
C VAL A 47 0.27 5.79 -16.33
N VAL A 48 1.31 5.28 -16.98
CA VAL A 48 2.47 6.06 -17.40
C VAL A 48 2.06 7.15 -18.39
N ASP A 49 1.24 6.85 -19.39
CA ASP A 49 0.77 7.83 -20.37
C ASP A 49 -0.07 8.93 -19.74
N GLU A 50 -0.88 8.62 -18.73
CA GLU A 50 -1.64 9.63 -17.96
C GLU A 50 -0.69 10.61 -17.24
N ILE A 51 0.36 10.11 -16.58
CA ILE A 51 1.32 10.93 -15.86
C ILE A 51 2.11 11.81 -16.86
N LEU A 52 2.56 11.25 -17.97
CA LEU A 52 3.24 12.01 -19.03
C LEU A 52 2.34 13.09 -19.64
N TRP A 53 1.05 12.80 -19.80
CA TRP A 53 0.07 13.80 -20.24
C TRP A 53 -0.05 14.95 -19.22
N ALA A 54 -0.03 14.65 -17.93
CA ALA A 54 -0.08 15.64 -16.87
C ALA A 54 1.23 16.46 -16.80
N GLN A 55 2.40 15.81 -16.90
CA GLN A 55 3.71 16.50 -16.94
C GLN A 55 3.85 17.50 -18.08
N LYS A 56 3.23 17.25 -19.23
CA LYS A 56 3.22 18.19 -20.37
C LYS A 56 2.44 19.49 -20.09
N ARG A 57 1.58 19.51 -19.08
CA ARG A 57 0.66 20.61 -18.76
C ARG A 57 0.96 21.29 -17.44
N TYR A 58 1.58 20.57 -16.53
CA TYR A 58 1.84 21.01 -15.16
C TYR A 58 3.26 20.67 -14.75
N GLU A 59 3.87 21.52 -13.94
CA GLU A 59 5.14 21.19 -13.29
C GLU A 59 4.90 20.17 -12.16
N ILE A 60 5.11 18.89 -12.45
CA ILE A 60 4.93 17.79 -11.49
C ILE A 60 6.32 17.34 -11.03
N LYS A 61 6.57 17.40 -9.71
CA LYS A 61 7.83 16.98 -9.08
C LYS A 61 7.70 15.69 -8.28
N HIS A 62 6.48 15.24 -8.01
CA HIS A 62 6.19 14.05 -7.22
C HIS A 62 4.84 13.46 -7.59
N VAL A 63 4.73 12.15 -7.64
CA VAL A 63 3.45 11.43 -7.86
C VAL A 63 3.02 10.75 -6.57
N ARG A 64 1.73 10.79 -6.26
CA ARG A 64 1.11 10.06 -5.17
C ARG A 64 0.12 9.05 -5.72
N PHE A 65 0.39 7.76 -5.51
CA PHE A 65 -0.52 6.69 -5.85
C PHE A 65 -1.43 6.37 -4.65
N ASN A 66 -2.73 6.69 -4.78
CA ASN A 66 -3.74 6.48 -3.73
C ASN A 66 -4.49 5.16 -3.90
N ASP A 67 -3.82 4.12 -4.37
CA ASP A 67 -4.38 2.78 -4.41
C ASP A 67 -4.56 2.22 -2.99
N GLU A 68 -5.58 1.41 -2.75
CA GLU A 68 -5.80 0.75 -1.46
C GLU A 68 -4.70 -0.27 -1.11
N ASP A 69 -4.05 -0.84 -2.11
CA ASP A 69 -2.80 -1.59 -2.05
C ASP A 69 -2.14 -1.50 -3.42
N PHE A 70 -1.10 -0.70 -3.53
CA PHE A 70 -0.36 -0.52 -4.77
C PHE A 70 0.41 -1.79 -5.17
N SER A 71 0.85 -2.57 -4.20
CA SER A 71 1.79 -3.69 -4.39
C SER A 71 1.13 -5.07 -4.56
N TYR A 72 -0.21 -5.18 -4.57
CA TYR A 72 -0.89 -6.49 -4.52
C TYR A 72 -0.65 -7.41 -5.73
N ASN A 73 -0.18 -6.90 -6.85
CA ASN A 73 0.10 -7.68 -8.08
C ASN A 73 1.56 -7.48 -8.50
N LYS A 74 2.42 -8.44 -8.12
CA LYS A 74 3.87 -8.37 -8.35
C LYS A 74 4.24 -8.25 -9.83
N GLU A 75 3.55 -8.99 -10.72
CA GLU A 75 3.82 -8.94 -12.15
C GLU A 75 3.52 -7.56 -12.73
N TRP A 76 2.40 -6.98 -12.33
CA TRP A 76 2.05 -5.60 -12.72
C TRP A 76 3.08 -4.60 -12.20
N ILE A 77 3.56 -4.75 -10.95
CA ILE A 77 4.59 -3.89 -10.35
C ILE A 77 5.88 -3.94 -11.17
N ARG A 78 6.36 -5.14 -11.55
CA ARG A 78 7.57 -5.26 -12.38
C ARG A 78 7.45 -4.49 -13.69
N GLN A 79 6.35 -4.67 -14.40
CA GLN A 79 6.09 -4.00 -15.68
C GLN A 79 5.96 -2.49 -15.51
N PHE A 80 5.16 -2.06 -14.51
CA PHE A 80 4.96 -0.64 -14.23
C PHE A 80 6.26 0.06 -13.84
N CYS A 81 7.01 -0.48 -12.90
CA CYS A 81 8.24 0.13 -12.41
C CYS A 81 9.30 0.26 -13.51
N ALA A 82 9.42 -0.73 -14.39
CA ALA A 82 10.31 -0.65 -15.54
C ALA A 82 9.94 0.53 -16.47
N LEU A 83 8.65 0.63 -16.85
CA LEU A 83 8.15 1.71 -17.70
C LEU A 83 8.23 3.08 -17.02
N TYR A 84 7.91 3.14 -15.72
CA TYR A 84 7.95 4.38 -14.95
C TYR A 84 9.37 4.94 -14.84
N LYS A 85 10.34 4.08 -14.52
CA LYS A 85 11.76 4.42 -14.45
C LYS A 85 12.27 4.99 -15.77
N GLU A 86 11.91 4.35 -16.88
CA GLU A 86 12.35 4.75 -18.23
C GLU A 86 11.70 6.06 -18.70
N ARG A 87 10.39 6.24 -18.48
CA ARG A 87 9.60 7.25 -19.19
C ARG A 87 9.20 8.44 -18.31
N VAL A 88 9.06 8.26 -17.00
CA VAL A 88 8.57 9.30 -16.06
C VAL A 88 9.69 9.81 -15.17
N GLY A 89 10.36 8.95 -14.42
CA GLY A 89 11.60 9.22 -13.71
C GLY A 89 11.54 10.23 -12.55
N ILE A 90 10.35 10.63 -12.06
CA ILE A 90 10.20 11.48 -10.89
C ILE A 90 9.86 10.68 -9.64
N PRO A 91 10.19 11.16 -8.41
CA PRO A 91 9.88 10.43 -7.19
C PRO A 91 8.38 10.20 -7.00
N TYR A 92 8.04 9.09 -6.31
CA TYR A 92 6.66 8.82 -5.99
C TYR A 92 6.46 8.15 -4.63
N PHE A 93 5.25 8.32 -4.10
CA PHE A 93 4.70 7.69 -2.91
C PHE A 93 3.65 6.64 -3.28
N ALA A 94 3.55 5.56 -2.49
CA ALA A 94 2.51 4.55 -2.65
C ALA A 94 2.03 3.97 -1.30
N TRP A 95 0.78 3.49 -1.28
CA TRP A 95 0.23 2.68 -0.19
C TRP A 95 0.55 1.21 -0.44
N VAL A 96 1.11 0.53 0.56
CA VAL A 96 1.50 -0.87 0.43
C VAL A 96 0.97 -1.73 1.58
N TYR A 97 0.90 -3.03 1.33
CA TYR A 97 0.49 -4.01 2.32
C TYR A 97 1.68 -4.90 2.72
N PRO A 98 1.90 -5.22 4.03
CA PRO A 98 3.09 -5.97 4.45
C PRO A 98 3.29 -7.30 3.72
N ASN A 99 2.19 -8.03 3.44
CA ASN A 99 2.27 -9.36 2.81
C ASN A 99 2.68 -9.32 1.33
N THR A 100 2.67 -8.14 0.70
CA THR A 100 2.99 -7.97 -0.72
C THR A 100 4.40 -7.44 -0.94
N ILE A 101 5.10 -7.09 0.13
CA ILE A 101 6.48 -6.58 0.12
C ILE A 101 7.45 -7.69 0.51
N ASP A 102 8.38 -7.96 -0.36
CA ASP A 102 9.60 -8.72 -0.13
C ASP A 102 10.81 -7.93 -0.65
N THR A 103 12.01 -8.50 -0.54
CA THR A 103 13.26 -7.84 -0.96
C THR A 103 13.20 -7.43 -2.43
N GLU A 104 12.74 -8.35 -3.31
CA GLU A 104 12.65 -8.08 -4.76
C GLU A 104 11.73 -6.89 -5.05
N ILE A 105 10.53 -6.88 -4.46
CA ILE A 105 9.56 -5.80 -4.69
C ILE A 105 10.05 -4.48 -4.11
N ALA A 106 10.70 -4.48 -2.93
CA ALA A 106 11.25 -3.27 -2.34
C ALA A 106 12.37 -2.67 -3.23
N GLU A 107 13.26 -3.50 -3.76
CA GLU A 107 14.31 -3.08 -4.69
C GLU A 107 13.74 -2.48 -5.98
N ILE A 108 12.78 -3.16 -6.61
CA ILE A 108 12.12 -2.70 -7.84
C ILE A 108 11.41 -1.35 -7.61
N LEU A 109 10.72 -1.19 -6.49
CA LEU A 109 10.08 0.07 -6.12
C LEU A 109 11.11 1.19 -5.96
N ALA A 110 12.18 0.97 -5.19
CA ALA A 110 13.25 1.95 -4.98
C ALA A 110 13.92 2.36 -6.30
N GLU A 111 14.29 1.39 -7.12
CA GLU A 111 14.94 1.63 -8.41
C GLU A 111 14.08 2.43 -9.38
N SER A 112 12.77 2.33 -9.28
CA SER A 112 11.83 3.08 -10.13
C SER A 112 11.51 4.48 -9.60
N GLY A 113 12.05 4.85 -8.42
CA GLY A 113 11.87 6.18 -7.84
C GLY A 113 10.85 6.25 -6.70
N CYS A 114 10.42 5.12 -6.12
CA CYS A 114 9.63 5.13 -4.90
C CYS A 114 10.47 5.67 -3.74
N ASP A 115 10.17 6.86 -3.25
CA ASP A 115 10.92 7.48 -2.16
C ASP A 115 10.28 7.23 -0.79
N SER A 116 9.00 6.94 -0.76
CA SER A 116 8.25 6.72 0.48
C SER A 116 7.02 5.85 0.26
N VAL A 117 6.67 5.10 1.29
CA VAL A 117 5.44 4.32 1.35
C VAL A 117 4.71 4.53 2.67
N GLU A 118 3.41 4.31 2.64
CA GLU A 118 2.59 4.18 3.84
C GLU A 118 2.09 2.74 3.95
N MET A 119 2.33 2.13 5.10
CA MET A 119 2.04 0.72 5.34
C MET A 119 1.20 0.55 6.60
N GLY A 120 -0.04 0.11 6.43
CA GLY A 120 -0.90 -0.19 7.56
C GLY A 120 -0.43 -1.44 8.30
N ILE A 121 0.06 -1.31 9.51
CA ILE A 121 0.27 -2.44 10.44
C ILE A 121 -0.92 -2.61 11.38
N GLN A 122 -1.62 -1.52 11.66
CA GLN A 122 -2.86 -1.36 12.40
C GLN A 122 -2.73 -1.67 13.91
N SER A 123 -2.11 -2.76 14.31
CA SER A 123 -1.86 -3.14 15.72
C SER A 123 -0.64 -4.06 15.81
N GLY A 124 0.09 -4.01 16.91
CA GLY A 124 1.14 -4.97 17.26
C GLY A 124 0.62 -6.26 17.89
N SER A 125 -0.68 -6.34 18.18
CA SER A 125 -1.31 -7.57 18.67
C SER A 125 -1.79 -8.43 17.49
N GLU A 126 -1.14 -9.58 17.28
CA GLU A 126 -1.52 -10.50 16.19
C GLU A 126 -2.95 -11.00 16.36
N HIS A 127 -3.39 -11.26 17.61
CA HIS A 127 -4.79 -11.61 17.91
C HIS A 127 -5.76 -10.52 17.39
N LEU A 128 -5.53 -9.26 17.69
CA LEU A 128 -6.39 -8.17 17.19
C LEU A 128 -6.36 -8.09 15.67
N ARG A 129 -5.19 -8.24 15.04
CA ARG A 129 -5.11 -8.24 13.58
C ARG A 129 -5.88 -9.39 12.95
N VAL A 130 -5.70 -10.62 13.44
CA VAL A 130 -6.27 -11.81 12.82
C VAL A 130 -7.74 -11.98 13.15
N ASP A 131 -8.11 -11.92 14.44
CA ASP A 131 -9.44 -12.33 14.90
C ASP A 131 -10.44 -11.17 14.88
N ILE A 132 -10.00 -9.95 15.18
CA ILE A 132 -10.88 -8.76 15.21
C ILE A 132 -10.90 -8.06 13.85
N MET A 133 -9.74 -7.78 13.29
CA MET A 133 -9.62 -7.02 12.05
C MET A 133 -9.72 -7.89 10.78
N HIS A 134 -9.69 -9.22 10.89
CA HIS A 134 -9.57 -10.16 9.76
C HIS A 134 -8.40 -9.82 8.82
N ARG A 135 -7.33 -9.30 9.40
CA ARG A 135 -6.10 -8.90 8.72
C ARG A 135 -5.00 -9.93 8.98
N LYS A 136 -4.93 -10.93 8.11
CA LYS A 136 -3.99 -12.08 8.25
C LYS A 136 -2.55 -11.65 7.91
N THR A 137 -1.91 -10.95 8.84
CA THR A 137 -0.51 -10.51 8.73
C THR A 137 0.19 -10.81 10.06
N SER A 138 1.25 -11.60 10.04
CA SER A 138 2.06 -11.91 11.21
C SER A 138 3.09 -10.82 11.53
N ASP A 139 3.60 -10.80 12.76
CA ASP A 139 4.71 -9.90 13.14
C ASP A 139 5.93 -10.13 12.24
N ALA A 140 6.24 -11.39 11.93
CA ALA A 140 7.37 -11.73 11.05
C ALA A 140 7.21 -11.15 9.64
N GLN A 141 6.00 -11.16 9.08
CA GLN A 141 5.72 -10.55 7.77
C GLN A 141 5.90 -9.02 7.81
N ILE A 142 5.42 -8.36 8.88
CA ILE A 142 5.59 -6.91 9.06
C ILE A 142 7.08 -6.56 9.15
N LEU A 143 7.82 -7.24 10.03
CA LEU A 143 9.25 -6.97 10.23
C LEU A 143 10.06 -7.21 8.97
N LYS A 144 9.79 -8.29 8.24
CA LYS A 144 10.44 -8.60 6.95
C LYS A 144 10.18 -7.52 5.90
N ALA A 145 8.93 -7.05 5.79
CA ALA A 145 8.57 -5.99 4.85
C ALA A 145 9.25 -4.65 5.21
N MET A 146 9.28 -4.29 6.49
CA MET A 146 9.95 -3.09 6.98
C MET A 146 11.46 -3.13 6.73
N GLU A 147 12.09 -4.28 6.99
CA GLU A 147 13.51 -4.50 6.72
C GLU A 147 13.83 -4.35 5.23
N ALA A 148 13.05 -4.99 4.35
CA ALA A 148 13.24 -4.91 2.91
C ALA A 148 13.14 -3.47 2.40
N LEU A 149 12.11 -2.72 2.81
CA LEU A 149 11.91 -1.32 2.43
C LEU A 149 13.05 -0.42 2.93
N ARG A 150 13.46 -0.60 4.20
CA ARG A 150 14.57 0.17 4.79
C ARG A 150 15.89 -0.10 4.07
N ASN A 151 16.20 -1.37 3.80
CA ASN A 151 17.43 -1.75 3.09
C ASN A 151 17.48 -1.21 1.65
N SER A 152 16.33 -1.00 1.04
CA SER A 152 16.19 -0.35 -0.28
C SER A 152 16.14 1.19 -0.20
N GLY A 153 16.28 1.79 0.98
CA GLY A 153 16.29 3.25 1.16
C GLY A 153 14.92 3.93 1.07
N ILE A 154 13.83 3.17 1.09
CA ILE A 154 12.46 3.70 1.05
C ILE A 154 12.03 4.13 2.46
N ARG A 155 11.54 5.36 2.61
CA ARG A 155 10.98 5.84 3.87
C ARG A 155 9.61 5.18 4.11
N VAL A 156 9.37 4.70 5.33
CA VAL A 156 8.12 4.04 5.69
C VAL A 156 7.38 4.84 6.77
N THR A 157 6.14 5.21 6.47
CA THR A 157 5.16 5.65 7.48
C THR A 157 4.27 4.46 7.81
N VAL A 158 3.96 4.25 9.09
CA VAL A 158 3.08 3.17 9.53
C VAL A 158 1.78 3.71 10.10
N ASP A 159 0.65 3.07 9.72
CA ASP A 159 -0.65 3.37 10.30
C ASP A 159 -0.98 2.41 11.42
N ILE A 160 -1.54 2.98 12.49
CA ILE A 160 -1.99 2.28 13.70
C ILE A 160 -3.43 2.69 14.00
N ILE A 161 -4.26 1.72 14.36
CA ILE A 161 -5.62 1.94 14.88
C ILE A 161 -5.61 1.67 16.38
N ILE A 162 -6.11 2.61 17.15
CA ILE A 162 -6.25 2.54 18.61
C ILE A 162 -7.72 2.55 18.97
N GLY A 163 -8.11 1.85 20.03
CA GLY A 163 -9.48 1.77 20.50
C GLY A 163 -10.29 0.67 19.82
N LEU A 164 -9.63 -0.39 19.39
CA LEU A 164 -10.27 -1.56 18.81
C LEU A 164 -11.15 -2.30 19.83
N PRO A 165 -12.22 -2.99 19.39
CA PRO A 165 -12.98 -3.86 20.28
C PRO A 165 -12.06 -4.84 21.02
N SER A 166 -12.23 -4.96 22.34
CA SER A 166 -11.43 -5.80 23.26
C SER A 166 -9.94 -5.45 23.35
N GLU A 167 -9.48 -4.34 22.79
CA GLU A 167 -8.08 -3.90 22.90
C GLU A 167 -7.73 -3.59 24.37
N THR A 168 -6.62 -4.11 24.83
CA THR A 168 -6.07 -3.90 26.17
C THR A 168 -4.81 -3.04 26.14
N LYS A 169 -4.39 -2.54 27.32
CA LYS A 169 -3.11 -1.85 27.44
C LYS A 169 -1.93 -2.72 26.95
N ASN A 170 -1.98 -4.03 27.21
CA ASN A 170 -0.93 -4.94 26.77
C ASN A 170 -0.85 -5.02 25.22
N ASP A 171 -1.98 -4.89 24.51
CA ASP A 171 -1.98 -4.86 23.04
C ASP A 171 -1.36 -3.56 22.51
N LEU A 172 -1.59 -2.44 23.19
CA LEU A 172 -0.93 -1.17 22.87
C LEU A 172 0.58 -1.26 23.14
N ASP A 173 1.02 -1.84 24.26
CA ASP A 173 2.43 -2.04 24.57
C ASP A 173 3.11 -2.92 23.49
N ARG A 174 2.45 -4.00 23.03
CA ARG A 174 2.91 -4.82 21.88
C ARG A 174 3.03 -4.00 20.60
N THR A 175 2.11 -3.07 20.36
CA THR A 175 2.16 -2.19 19.18
C THR A 175 3.40 -1.30 19.23
N VAL A 176 3.69 -0.70 20.38
CA VAL A 176 4.92 0.09 20.58
C VAL A 176 6.17 -0.76 20.36
N ASP A 177 6.18 -1.98 20.91
CA ASP A 177 7.33 -2.89 20.78
C ASP A 177 7.55 -3.35 19.34
N LEU A 178 6.48 -3.65 18.59
CA LEU A 178 6.59 -4.02 17.18
C LEU A 178 7.18 -2.87 16.34
N VAL A 179 6.68 -1.65 16.54
CA VAL A 179 7.20 -0.44 15.85
C VAL A 179 8.66 -0.18 16.22
N ARG A 180 9.07 -0.38 17.47
CA ARG A 180 10.47 -0.25 17.89
C ARG A 180 11.39 -1.27 17.22
N LYS A 181 10.94 -2.52 17.09
CA LYS A 181 11.70 -3.59 16.40
C LYS A 181 11.82 -3.37 14.89
N ALA A 182 10.87 -2.65 14.31
CA ALA A 182 10.81 -2.38 12.87
C ALA A 182 11.68 -1.18 12.42
N ARG A 183 12.28 -0.44 13.36
CA ARG A 183 13.16 0.73 13.11
C ARG A 183 14.52 0.35 12.54
#